data_c96bb3eb5fbc60934a9a895e0086dcc5
#
_entry.id   c96bb3eb5fbc60934a9a895e0086dcc5
#
_cell.length_a   1.000
_cell.length_b   1.000
_cell.length_c   1.000
_cell.angle_alpha   90.00
_cell.angle_beta   90.00
_cell.angle_gamma   90.00
#
_symmetry.space_group_name_H-M   'P 1'
#
loop_
_entity.id
_entity.type
_entity.pdbx_description
1 polymer ?
#
loop_
_entity_poly.entity_id
_entity_poly.type
_entity_poly.pdbx_seq_one_letter_code
_entity_poly.pdbx_strand_id
1 'polypeptide(L)'
;MTETKHAVQVMIGGETYTVRSELPPAYTKEVALYVDAALARVRTSAPLVESHKAAILAALSITDELFRARRGDREIAARLTVLADEIGRLIPPAKRA
;
A
#
# COMPACT_ATOMS: atom_id res chain seq x y z
N MET A 1 1.18 25.05 19.06
CA MET A 1 1.69 24.33 18.19
C MET A 1 1.01 24.31 16.95
N THR A 2 1.56 24.04 15.98
CA THR A 2 0.95 24.16 14.81
C THR A 2 1.09 22.96 14.03
N GLU A 3 0.06 22.56 13.46
CA GLU A 3 0.11 21.57 12.53
C GLU A 3 0.73 22.04 11.32
N THR A 4 1.56 21.26 10.74
CA THR A 4 2.22 21.62 9.49
C THR A 4 1.63 20.76 8.41
N LYS A 5 0.68 21.29 7.71
CA LYS A 5 0.10 20.58 6.58
C LYS A 5 0.72 21.11 5.32
N HIS A 6 1.08 20.19 4.44
CA HIS A 6 1.66 20.53 3.15
C HIS A 6 0.58 20.41 2.09
N ALA A 7 0.46 21.44 1.26
CA ALA A 7 -0.43 21.39 0.11
C ALA A 7 0.42 20.98 -1.07
N VAL A 8 0.16 19.79 -1.61
CA VAL A 8 0.96 19.21 -2.66
C VAL A 8 0.10 19.01 -3.89
N GLN A 9 0.55 19.53 -5.02
CA GLN A 9 -0.15 19.31 -6.27
C GLN A 9 0.30 18.01 -6.90
N VAL A 10 -0.64 17.17 -7.25
CA VAL A 10 -0.36 15.87 -7.87
C VAL A 10 -1.22 15.74 -9.12
N MET A 11 -0.75 14.96 -10.07
CA MET A 11 -1.48 14.72 -11.30
C MET A 11 -1.90 13.27 -11.35
N ILE A 12 -3.19 13.03 -11.47
CA ILE A 12 -3.74 11.70 -11.54
C ILE A 12 -4.73 11.65 -12.68
N GLY A 13 -4.52 10.74 -13.61
CA GLY A 13 -5.40 10.60 -14.76
C GLY A 13 -5.43 11.83 -15.64
N GLY A 14 -4.37 12.60 -15.65
CA GLY A 14 -4.29 13.81 -16.47
C GLY A 14 -4.88 15.04 -15.81
N GLU A 15 -5.37 14.93 -14.58
CA GLU A 15 -5.95 16.06 -13.87
C GLU A 15 -5.14 16.38 -12.64
N THR A 16 -5.08 17.65 -12.30
CA THR A 16 -4.29 18.11 -11.16
C THR A 16 -5.16 18.21 -9.93
N TYR A 17 -4.66 17.69 -8.83
CA TYR A 17 -5.35 17.76 -7.54
C TYR A 17 -4.40 18.35 -6.51
N THR A 18 -4.96 19.08 -5.56
CA THR A 18 -4.19 19.58 -4.43
C THR A 18 -4.53 18.74 -3.22
N VAL A 19 -3.52 18.06 -2.67
CA VAL A 19 -3.70 17.19 -1.51
C VAL A 19 -3.07 17.86 -0.32
N ARG A 20 -3.81 17.97 0.79
CA ARG A 20 -3.28 18.53 2.02
C ARG A 20 -3.01 17.39 2.98
N SER A 21 -1.80 17.32 3.46
CA SER A 21 -1.39 16.24 4.32
C SER A 21 -0.28 16.68 5.23
N GLU A 22 -0.22 16.07 6.42
CA GLU A 22 0.89 16.31 7.33
C GLU A 22 2.10 15.48 6.94
N LEU A 23 1.94 14.56 5.98
CA LEU A 23 3.04 13.72 5.54
C LEU A 23 3.95 14.50 4.60
N PRO A 24 5.20 14.06 4.45
CA PRO A 24 6.13 14.76 3.58
C PRO A 24 5.63 14.83 2.14
N PRO A 25 5.86 15.96 1.45
CA PRO A 25 5.41 16.09 0.07
C PRO A 25 5.91 15.01 -0.86
N ALA A 26 7.14 14.54 -0.68
CA ALA A 26 7.67 13.48 -1.53
C ALA A 26 6.85 12.21 -1.38
N TYR A 27 6.43 11.90 -0.18
CA TYR A 27 5.60 10.73 0.06
C TYR A 27 4.24 10.88 -0.60
N THR A 28 3.63 12.06 -0.49
CA THR A 28 2.34 12.32 -1.12
C THR A 28 2.43 12.15 -2.62
N LYS A 29 3.53 12.62 -3.23
CA LYS A 29 3.72 12.46 -4.65
C LYS A 29 3.89 11.01 -5.04
N GLU A 30 4.57 10.25 -4.22
CA GLU A 30 4.76 8.82 -4.46
C GLU A 30 3.42 8.08 -4.43
N VAL A 31 2.59 8.41 -3.45
CA VAL A 31 1.26 7.81 -3.34
C VAL A 31 0.43 8.14 -4.58
N ALA A 32 0.50 9.40 -5.03
CA ALA A 32 -0.26 9.83 -6.19
C ALA A 32 0.21 9.11 -7.46
N LEU A 33 1.50 8.87 -7.60
CA LEU A 33 2.02 8.13 -8.73
C LEU A 33 1.48 6.70 -8.77
N TYR A 34 1.32 6.11 -7.60
CA TYR A 34 0.80 4.75 -7.53
C TYR A 34 -0.66 4.72 -8.01
N VAL A 35 -1.46 5.69 -7.56
CA VAL A 35 -2.85 5.79 -8.00
C VAL A 35 -2.93 6.02 -9.49
N ASP A 36 -2.09 6.93 -10.00
CA ASP A 36 -2.07 7.24 -11.42
C ASP A 36 -1.74 6.00 -12.25
N ALA A 37 -0.77 5.22 -11.81
CA ALA A 37 -0.40 4.00 -12.51
C ALA A 37 -1.54 2.97 -12.49
N ALA A 38 -2.23 2.83 -11.37
CA ALA A 38 -3.35 1.91 -11.26
C ALA A 38 -4.48 2.32 -12.22
N LEU A 39 -4.74 3.62 -12.29
CA LEU A 39 -5.77 4.14 -13.18
C LEU A 39 -5.39 3.91 -14.64
N ALA A 40 -4.12 4.10 -14.97
CA ALA A 40 -3.63 3.86 -16.32
C ALA A 40 -3.83 2.40 -16.73
N ARG A 41 -3.58 1.48 -15.81
CA ARG A 41 -3.76 0.05 -16.09
C ARG A 41 -5.24 -0.27 -16.37
N VAL A 42 -6.14 0.34 -15.60
CA VAL A 42 -7.57 0.15 -15.82
C VAL A 42 -7.96 0.64 -17.20
N ARG A 43 -7.48 1.82 -17.59
CA ARG A 43 -7.82 2.41 -18.87
C ARG A 43 -7.25 1.62 -20.02
N THR A 44 -6.13 0.97 -19.83
CA THR A 44 -5.57 0.09 -20.85
C THR A 44 -6.42 -1.16 -21.02
N SER A 45 -6.89 -1.73 -19.91
CA SER A 45 -7.70 -2.95 -19.97
C SER A 45 -9.13 -2.68 -20.40
N ALA A 46 -9.67 -1.51 -20.07
CA ALA A 46 -11.06 -1.17 -20.36
C ALA A 46 -11.15 0.27 -20.87
N PRO A 47 -10.73 0.50 -22.12
CA PRO A 47 -10.60 1.88 -22.62
C PRO A 47 -11.90 2.64 -22.71
N LEU A 48 -13.05 1.95 -22.78
CA LEU A 48 -14.33 2.61 -22.94
C LEU A 48 -15.06 2.86 -21.63
N VAL A 49 -14.44 2.52 -20.50
CA VAL A 49 -15.04 2.74 -19.18
C VAL A 49 -14.99 4.23 -18.86
N GLU A 50 -16.09 4.77 -18.35
CA GLU A 50 -16.10 6.19 -17.98
C GLU A 50 -15.18 6.42 -16.79
N SER A 51 -14.77 7.69 -16.64
CA SER A 51 -13.75 8.05 -15.64
C SER A 51 -14.14 7.65 -14.23
N HIS A 52 -15.41 7.85 -13.87
CA HIS A 52 -15.87 7.50 -12.54
C HIS A 52 -15.69 6.01 -12.26
N LYS A 53 -16.10 5.18 -13.21
CA LYS A 53 -15.97 3.73 -13.03
C LYS A 53 -14.52 3.29 -13.06
N ALA A 54 -13.72 3.94 -13.89
CA ALA A 54 -12.29 3.64 -13.95
C ALA A 54 -11.64 3.90 -12.59
N ALA A 55 -12.01 5.00 -11.94
CA ALA A 55 -11.48 5.33 -10.62
C ALA A 55 -11.87 4.28 -9.59
N ILE A 56 -13.11 3.81 -9.64
CA ILE A 56 -13.57 2.76 -8.72
C ILE A 56 -12.79 1.46 -8.95
N LEU A 57 -12.60 1.10 -10.22
CA LEU A 57 -11.84 -0.12 -10.53
C LEU A 57 -10.39 0.01 -10.07
N ALA A 58 -9.80 1.19 -10.21
CA ALA A 58 -8.44 1.41 -9.74
C ALA A 58 -8.37 1.28 -8.21
N ALA A 59 -9.37 1.82 -7.51
CA ALA A 59 -9.42 1.71 -6.07
C ALA A 59 -9.55 0.26 -5.63
N LEU A 60 -10.37 -0.52 -6.32
CA LEU A 60 -10.53 -1.95 -6.02
C LEU A 60 -9.23 -2.70 -6.25
N SER A 61 -8.52 -2.36 -7.32
CA SER A 61 -7.25 -3.01 -7.63
C SER A 61 -6.21 -2.73 -6.55
N ILE A 62 -6.12 -1.48 -6.11
CA ILE A 62 -5.17 -1.10 -5.06
C ILE A 62 -5.53 -1.78 -3.75
N THR A 63 -6.82 -1.83 -3.43
CA THR A 63 -7.27 -2.46 -2.20
C THR A 63 -6.99 -3.96 -2.21
N ASP A 64 -7.16 -4.59 -3.38
CA ASP A 64 -6.84 -6.00 -3.52
C ASP A 64 -5.35 -6.25 -3.27
N GLU A 65 -4.49 -5.38 -3.81
CA GLU A 65 -3.06 -5.49 -3.57
C GLU A 65 -2.74 -5.34 -2.08
N LEU A 66 -3.39 -4.39 -1.43
CA LEU A 66 -3.18 -4.16 -0.01
C LEU A 66 -3.57 -5.41 0.81
N PHE A 67 -4.71 -5.99 0.50
CA PHE A 67 -5.16 -7.17 1.22
C PHE A 67 -4.24 -8.35 1.00
N ARG A 68 -3.72 -8.51 -0.22
CA ARG A 68 -2.77 -9.59 -0.50
C ARG A 68 -1.46 -9.37 0.24
N ALA A 69 -1.00 -8.14 0.31
CA ALA A 69 0.23 -7.83 1.04
C ALA A 69 0.06 -8.14 2.52
N ARG A 70 -1.08 -7.76 3.09
CA ARG A 70 -1.35 -8.03 4.50
C ARG A 70 -1.43 -9.52 4.79
N ARG A 71 -2.03 -10.29 3.87
CA ARG A 71 -2.11 -11.72 4.03
C ARG A 71 -0.73 -12.35 3.97
N GLY A 72 0.10 -11.90 3.01
CA GLY A 72 1.46 -12.39 2.91
C GLY A 72 2.26 -12.11 4.16
N ASP A 73 2.12 -10.91 4.72
CA ASP A 73 2.81 -10.57 5.94
C ASP A 73 2.39 -11.46 7.10
N ARG A 74 1.09 -11.75 7.20
CA ARG A 74 0.60 -12.62 8.25
C ARG A 74 1.09 -14.05 8.08
N GLU A 75 1.18 -14.51 6.84
CA GLU A 75 1.68 -15.85 6.57
C GLU A 75 3.16 -15.96 6.92
N ILE A 76 3.92 -14.94 6.59
CA ILE A 76 5.34 -14.92 6.91
C ILE A 76 5.52 -14.90 8.42
N ALA A 77 4.76 -14.07 9.11
CA ALA A 77 4.84 -14.01 10.58
C ALA A 77 4.51 -15.36 11.21
N ALA A 78 3.48 -16.03 10.69
CA ALA A 78 3.11 -17.33 11.21
C ALA A 78 4.21 -18.36 10.99
N ARG A 79 4.84 -18.34 9.81
CA ARG A 79 5.93 -19.27 9.52
C ARG A 79 7.14 -19.00 10.40
N LEU A 80 7.42 -17.72 10.66
CA LEU A 80 8.53 -17.38 11.53
C LEU A 80 8.29 -17.83 12.95
N THR A 81 7.04 -17.76 13.41
CA THR A 81 6.70 -18.24 14.74
C THR A 81 6.93 -19.74 14.86
N VAL A 82 6.51 -20.50 13.86
CA VAL A 82 6.71 -21.95 13.86
C VAL A 82 8.20 -22.28 13.87
N LEU A 83 8.97 -21.57 13.04
CA LEU A 83 10.41 -21.80 12.98
C LEU A 83 11.07 -21.48 14.31
N ALA A 84 10.68 -20.39 14.94
CA ALA A 84 11.23 -20.03 16.25
C ALA A 84 10.93 -21.09 17.30
N ASP A 85 9.71 -21.65 17.26
CA ASP A 85 9.36 -22.72 18.18
C ASP A 85 10.22 -23.95 17.95
N GLU A 86 10.47 -24.31 16.70
CA GLU A 86 11.31 -25.45 16.39
C GLU A 86 12.74 -25.25 16.85
N ILE A 87 13.26 -24.03 16.64
CA ILE A 87 14.60 -23.72 17.11
C ILE A 87 14.67 -23.82 18.63
N GLY A 88 13.63 -23.34 19.30
CA GLY A 88 13.57 -23.41 20.75
C GLY A 88 13.59 -24.82 21.27
N ARG A 89 13.03 -25.78 20.54
CA ARG A 89 13.06 -27.17 20.94
C ARG A 89 14.45 -27.80 20.82
N LEU A 90 15.27 -27.24 19.93
CA LEU A 90 16.60 -27.77 19.73
C LEU A 90 17.59 -27.27 20.79
N ILE A 91 17.22 -26.21 21.51
CA ILE A 91 18.09 -25.65 22.53
C ILE A 91 17.77 -26.33 23.88
N PRO A 92 18.74 -26.92 24.55
CA PRO A 92 18.47 -27.58 25.83
C PRO A 92 17.92 -26.60 26.85
N PRO A 93 16.87 -26.98 27.59
CA PRO A 93 16.28 -26.08 28.57
C PRO A 93 17.23 -25.62 29.65
N ALA A 94 18.19 -26.45 30.01
CA ALA A 94 19.12 -26.10 31.06
C ALA A 94 19.91 -24.85 30.78
N LYS A 95 20.01 -24.46 29.52
CA LYS A 95 20.75 -23.27 29.18
C LYS A 95 19.95 -21.99 29.34
N ARG A 96 18.77 -22.10 29.85
CA ARG A 96 17.99 -20.94 30.07
C ARG A 96 18.09 -20.43 31.46
N ALA A 97 19.03 -20.68 32.13
CA ALA A 97 19.14 -20.29 33.52
C ALA A 97 18.93 -18.80 33.73
#